data_1f732c47d6b00187060c77da7cff4d8d
#
_entry.id   1f732c47d6b00187060c77da7cff4d8d
#
_cell.length_a   1.000
_cell.length_b   1.000
_cell.length_c   1.000
_cell.angle_alpha   90.00
_cell.angle_beta   90.00
_cell.angle_gamma   90.00
#
_symmetry.space_group_name_H-M   'P 1'
#
loop_
_entity.id
_entity.type
_entity.pdbx_description
1 polymer ?
#
loop_
_entity_poly.entity_id
_entity_poly.type
_entity_poly.pdbx_seq_one_letter_code
_entity_poly.pdbx_strand_id
1 'polypeptide(L)'
;MDTGSIKREGKMPLFWHFMAAEKTENWMLHRKVSTTMNFIVPAGYTPDINLKETQVAIKIVKDFFQKELTKQLNLTRVSAPLFVTPESGLNDNLNGVERPVAFDIKEGGRQAEIVHSLAKWKRYALKQYGFEPGEGLYTDMNAIRRDEDTDNIHSIYVDQWDWEKVITKEERTCETLEETVRAVYKALKITEDYMAYEYDYIGRVLPEHIEFITSQELEDRYPDLTPKQREYEIVKLHGAVFIEQIGGNLKSGKPHDGRAPDYDDWKLNGDIIVYYPV
;
A
#
# COMPACT_ATOMS: atom_id res chain seq x y z
N MET A 1 -28.28 -12.97 38.04
CA MET A 1 -26.82 -13.02 37.89
C MET A 1 -26.50 -12.52 36.50
N ASP A 2 -26.10 -11.28 36.45
CA ASP A 2 -25.98 -10.47 35.25
C ASP A 2 -24.56 -10.68 34.69
N THR A 3 -24.46 -11.33 33.53
CA THR A 3 -23.20 -11.51 32.83
C THR A 3 -23.00 -10.32 31.92
N GLY A 4 -22.39 -9.25 32.46
CA GLY A 4 -22.02 -8.08 31.72
C GLY A 4 -21.09 -8.43 30.56
N SER A 5 -21.57 -8.26 29.35
CA SER A 5 -20.75 -8.28 28.13
C SER A 5 -19.84 -7.05 28.14
N ILE A 6 -18.55 -7.27 28.35
CA ILE A 6 -17.53 -6.25 28.15
C ILE A 6 -17.44 -6.00 26.63
N LYS A 7 -17.99 -4.91 26.16
CA LYS A 7 -17.70 -4.36 24.84
C LYS A 7 -16.20 -4.00 24.83
N ARG A 8 -15.39 -4.76 24.14
CA ARG A 8 -14.03 -4.37 23.79
C ARG A 8 -14.16 -3.23 22.78
N GLU A 9 -13.92 -2.01 23.24
CA GLU A 9 -13.73 -0.85 22.36
C GLU A 9 -12.54 -1.17 21.43
N GLY A 10 -12.76 -1.08 20.12
CA GLY A 10 -11.77 -1.42 19.11
C GLY A 10 -10.58 -0.46 19.14
N LYS A 11 -9.44 -0.96 19.56
CA LYS A 11 -8.15 -0.25 19.44
C LYS A 11 -7.54 -0.57 18.09
N MET A 12 -7.12 0.46 17.34
CA MET A 12 -6.47 0.31 16.04
C MET A 12 -5.17 -0.51 16.15
N PRO A 13 -4.89 -1.53 15.29
CA PRO A 13 -3.61 -2.21 15.30
C PRO A 13 -2.46 -1.27 14.97
N LEU A 14 -1.31 -1.57 15.52
CA LEU A 14 -0.07 -0.84 15.34
C LEU A 14 0.31 -0.66 13.85
N PHE A 15 0.00 -1.63 13.00
CA PHE A 15 0.30 -1.59 11.57
C PHE A 15 -0.34 -0.37 10.87
N TRP A 16 -1.58 -0.02 11.21
CA TRP A 16 -2.27 1.16 10.68
C TRP A 16 -1.85 2.46 11.38
N HIS A 17 -1.47 2.38 12.66
CA HIS A 17 -0.87 3.50 13.37
C HIS A 17 0.46 3.94 12.77
N PHE A 18 1.27 3.02 12.24
CA PHE A 18 2.53 3.34 11.59
C PHE A 18 2.36 4.14 10.30
N MET A 19 1.32 3.88 9.54
CA MET A 19 0.98 4.68 8.36
C MET A 19 0.44 6.06 8.74
N ALA A 20 -0.18 6.20 9.94
CA ALA A 20 -0.78 7.46 10.42
C ALA A 20 0.15 8.28 11.33
N ALA A 21 1.02 7.67 12.12
CA ALA A 21 1.81 8.36 13.15
C ALA A 21 2.98 9.19 12.62
N GLU A 22 3.54 8.87 11.44
CA GLU A 22 4.54 9.73 10.80
C GLU A 22 3.98 11.10 10.36
N LYS A 23 2.65 11.26 10.41
CA LYS A 23 1.95 12.43 9.87
C LYS A 23 1.84 13.64 10.79
N THR A 24 2.09 13.55 12.09
CA THR A 24 1.55 14.58 13.00
C THR A 24 2.55 15.55 13.60
N GLU A 25 3.87 15.37 13.54
CA GLU A 25 4.74 16.19 14.41
C GLU A 25 5.80 17.07 13.77
N ASN A 26 6.09 17.04 12.51
CA ASN A 26 7.22 17.82 11.98
C ASN A 26 6.89 19.13 11.24
N TRP A 27 5.63 19.58 11.17
CA TRP A 27 5.29 20.80 10.42
C TRP A 27 4.41 21.81 11.14
N MET A 28 4.27 21.75 12.48
CA MET A 28 3.61 22.83 13.23
C MET A 28 4.55 23.99 13.54
N LEU A 29 5.07 24.65 12.53
CA LEU A 29 5.57 26.02 12.62
C LEU A 29 4.58 26.96 11.92
N HIS A 30 3.62 27.45 12.72
CA HIS A 30 2.89 28.70 12.56
C HIS A 30 2.53 29.20 11.14
N ARG A 31 1.38 28.74 10.62
CA ARG A 31 0.43 29.61 9.91
C ARG A 31 -0.97 29.02 10.03
N LYS A 32 -1.95 29.87 10.43
CA LYS A 32 -3.37 29.59 10.24
C LYS A 32 -3.64 29.43 8.74
N VAL A 33 -3.56 28.22 8.23
CA VAL A 33 -4.17 27.81 6.97
C VAL A 33 -5.38 26.98 7.37
N SER A 34 -6.56 27.56 7.22
CA SER A 34 -7.83 26.84 7.30
C SER A 34 -7.92 25.90 6.08
N THR A 35 -7.27 24.77 6.16
CA THR A 35 -7.59 23.62 5.37
C THR A 35 -8.18 22.61 6.32
N THR A 36 -9.45 22.29 6.13
CA THR A 36 -10.13 21.18 6.82
C THR A 36 -9.38 19.89 6.45
N MET A 37 -8.41 19.50 7.27
CA MET A 37 -7.82 18.17 7.18
C MET A 37 -8.91 17.16 7.52
N ASN A 38 -9.17 16.20 6.64
CA ASN A 38 -10.19 15.16 6.82
C ASN A 38 -9.68 14.04 7.77
N PHE A 39 -9.02 14.41 8.88
CA PHE A 39 -8.59 13.44 9.88
C PHE A 39 -9.71 13.08 10.82
N ILE A 40 -9.96 11.78 10.96
CA ILE A 40 -10.86 11.23 11.93
C ILE A 40 -10.04 10.78 13.14
N VAL A 41 -10.26 11.43 14.28
CA VAL A 41 -9.70 11.01 15.57
C VAL A 41 -10.88 10.65 16.47
N PRO A 42 -11.03 9.38 16.88
CA PRO A 42 -12.12 8.99 17.78
C PRO A 42 -12.08 9.77 19.09
N ALA A 43 -13.24 10.16 19.59
CA ALA A 43 -13.34 10.88 20.87
C ALA A 43 -12.75 10.02 22.00
N GLY A 44 -11.83 10.61 22.77
CA GLY A 44 -11.15 9.89 23.88
C GLY A 44 -10.02 8.96 23.44
N TYR A 45 -9.60 9.01 22.18
CA TYR A 45 -8.45 8.25 21.71
C TYR A 45 -7.18 8.62 22.48
N THR A 46 -6.51 7.62 22.99
CA THR A 46 -5.16 7.72 23.58
C THR A 46 -4.30 6.61 22.99
N PRO A 47 -3.05 6.91 22.55
CA PRO A 47 -2.16 5.88 22.04
C PRO A 47 -1.75 4.91 23.16
N ASP A 48 -1.59 3.64 22.82
CA ASP A 48 -1.13 2.61 23.76
C ASP A 48 0.37 2.72 24.08
N ILE A 49 1.13 3.38 23.23
CA ILE A 49 2.58 3.63 23.36
C ILE A 49 2.91 5.10 23.11
N ASN A 50 4.02 5.55 23.69
CA ASN A 50 4.52 6.90 23.48
C ASN A 50 5.22 7.04 22.11
N LEU A 51 5.52 8.28 21.69
CA LEU A 51 6.14 8.58 20.39
C LEU A 51 7.49 7.88 20.17
N LYS A 52 8.32 7.76 21.20
CA LYS A 52 9.62 7.07 21.08
C LYS A 52 9.41 5.57 20.85
N GLU A 53 8.52 4.95 21.59
CA GLU A 53 8.15 3.55 21.41
C GLU A 53 7.53 3.31 20.04
N THR A 54 6.71 4.23 19.56
CA THR A 54 6.17 4.20 18.18
C THR A 54 7.29 4.12 17.14
N GLN A 55 8.33 4.95 17.26
CA GLN A 55 9.48 4.91 16.33
C GLN A 55 10.23 3.57 16.39
N VAL A 56 10.40 3.01 17.59
CA VAL A 56 11.01 1.68 17.75
C VAL A 56 10.14 0.61 17.07
N ALA A 57 8.84 0.64 17.29
CA ALA A 57 7.91 -0.33 16.71
C ALA A 57 7.81 -0.21 15.17
N ILE A 58 7.85 1.02 14.61
CA ILE A 58 7.97 1.24 13.14
C ILE A 58 9.20 0.51 12.60
N LYS A 59 10.35 0.66 13.24
CA LYS A 59 11.59 -0.01 12.79
C LYS A 59 11.45 -1.53 12.84
N ILE A 60 10.89 -2.05 13.93
CA ILE A 60 10.70 -3.50 14.12
C ILE A 60 9.79 -4.07 13.02
N VAL A 61 8.61 -3.48 12.79
CA VAL A 61 7.68 -3.99 11.77
C VAL A 61 8.26 -3.89 10.36
N LYS A 62 8.96 -2.80 10.05
CA LYS A 62 9.60 -2.63 8.74
C LYS A 62 10.68 -3.69 8.49
N ASP A 63 11.57 -3.91 9.45
CA ASP A 63 12.65 -4.90 9.31
C ASP A 63 12.10 -6.32 9.20
N PHE A 64 11.10 -6.65 9.98
CA PHE A 64 10.52 -7.98 9.99
C PHE A 64 9.75 -8.27 8.69
N PHE A 65 8.85 -7.38 8.30
CA PHE A 65 8.04 -7.55 7.08
C PHE A 65 8.91 -7.65 5.83
N GLN A 66 9.88 -6.74 5.64
CA GLN A 66 10.75 -6.78 4.46
C GLN A 66 11.54 -8.09 4.38
N LYS A 67 11.98 -8.62 5.53
CA LYS A 67 12.69 -9.92 5.58
C LYS A 67 11.78 -11.08 5.16
N GLU A 68 10.55 -11.10 5.66
CA GLU A 68 9.60 -12.14 5.30
C GLU A 68 9.12 -12.01 3.84
N LEU A 69 8.84 -10.81 3.36
CA LEU A 69 8.48 -10.57 1.96
C LEU A 69 9.60 -11.02 1.01
N THR A 70 10.84 -10.66 1.31
CA THR A 70 12.05 -11.06 0.56
C THR A 70 12.15 -12.58 0.45
N LYS A 71 11.92 -13.28 1.55
CA LYS A 71 11.94 -14.75 1.60
C LYS A 71 10.81 -15.39 0.79
N GLN A 72 9.58 -14.85 0.88
CA GLN A 72 8.43 -15.41 0.17
C GLN A 72 8.52 -15.21 -1.35
N LEU A 73 9.07 -14.10 -1.80
CA LEU A 73 9.08 -13.72 -3.22
C LEU A 73 10.44 -13.84 -3.92
N ASN A 74 11.50 -14.25 -3.21
CA ASN A 74 12.88 -14.31 -3.73
C ASN A 74 13.37 -12.95 -4.24
N LEU A 75 13.36 -11.94 -3.35
CA LEU A 75 13.73 -10.57 -3.70
C LEU A 75 15.11 -10.20 -3.17
N THR A 76 15.83 -9.39 -3.94
CA THR A 76 17.09 -8.75 -3.53
C THR A 76 16.86 -7.26 -3.30
N ARG A 77 17.32 -6.72 -2.15
CA ARG A 77 17.26 -5.29 -1.90
C ARG A 77 18.20 -4.53 -2.84
N VAL A 78 17.68 -3.48 -3.48
CA VAL A 78 18.46 -2.53 -4.26
C VAL A 78 18.21 -1.09 -3.80
N SER A 79 19.16 -0.20 -4.06
CA SER A 79 18.97 1.23 -3.83
C SER A 79 18.30 1.86 -5.03
N ALA A 80 17.23 2.63 -4.78
CA ALA A 80 16.49 3.34 -5.82
C ALA A 80 16.79 4.86 -5.79
N PRO A 81 16.59 5.57 -6.91
CA PRO A 81 16.70 7.02 -6.94
C PRO A 81 15.52 7.67 -6.21
N LEU A 82 15.80 8.77 -5.50
CA LEU A 82 14.75 9.65 -4.98
C LEU A 82 14.16 10.55 -6.09
N PHE A 83 14.95 10.87 -7.08
CA PHE A 83 14.58 11.72 -8.20
C PHE A 83 15.20 11.21 -9.50
N VAL A 84 14.57 11.56 -10.60
CA VAL A 84 15.02 11.25 -11.96
C VAL A 84 14.94 12.50 -12.83
N THR A 85 15.60 12.49 -13.98
CA THR A 85 15.40 13.56 -14.97
C THR A 85 14.16 13.29 -15.80
N PRO A 86 13.38 14.33 -16.21
CA PRO A 86 12.19 14.15 -17.06
C PRO A 86 12.49 13.37 -18.35
N GLU A 87 13.66 13.61 -18.96
CA GLU A 87 14.08 12.99 -20.21
C GLU A 87 14.30 11.47 -20.09
N SER A 88 14.52 10.98 -18.87
CA SER A 88 14.67 9.53 -18.62
C SER A 88 13.38 8.75 -18.86
N GLY A 89 12.22 9.40 -18.73
CA GLY A 89 10.90 8.76 -18.79
C GLY A 89 10.65 7.76 -17.66
N LEU A 90 11.49 7.76 -16.62
CA LEU A 90 11.41 6.79 -15.51
C LEU A 90 10.52 7.23 -14.36
N ASN A 91 10.07 8.49 -14.33
CA ASN A 91 9.05 8.91 -13.37
C ASN A 91 7.69 8.33 -13.78
N ASP A 92 6.93 7.90 -12.80
CA ASP A 92 5.59 7.40 -13.01
C ASP A 92 4.60 8.53 -12.67
N ASN A 93 3.78 8.89 -13.65
CA ASN A 93 2.79 9.95 -13.49
C ASN A 93 1.45 9.43 -12.92
N LEU A 94 1.44 8.26 -12.31
CA LEU A 94 0.25 7.62 -11.69
C LEU A 94 -0.93 7.58 -12.68
N ASN A 95 -1.97 8.40 -12.46
CA ASN A 95 -3.13 8.48 -13.34
C ASN A 95 -2.92 9.44 -14.54
N GLY A 96 -1.74 10.10 -14.62
CA GLY A 96 -1.37 11.01 -15.70
C GLY A 96 -1.79 12.46 -15.49
N VAL A 97 -2.36 12.79 -14.33
CA VAL A 97 -2.80 14.16 -13.98
C VAL A 97 -1.98 14.77 -12.83
N GLU A 98 -1.30 13.95 -12.07
CA GLU A 98 -0.50 14.36 -10.91
C GLU A 98 0.77 15.08 -11.39
N ARG A 99 1.08 16.19 -10.72
CA ARG A 99 2.23 17.03 -11.03
C ARG A 99 3.44 16.61 -10.18
N PRO A 100 4.62 16.35 -10.77
CA PRO A 100 5.82 16.06 -9.99
C PRO A 100 6.31 17.31 -9.23
N VAL A 101 7.06 17.09 -8.15
CA VAL A 101 7.88 18.12 -7.52
C VAL A 101 9.18 18.20 -8.30
N ALA A 102 9.32 19.25 -9.10
CA ALA A 102 10.51 19.48 -9.90
C ALA A 102 11.45 20.50 -9.23
N PHE A 103 12.75 20.35 -9.46
CA PHE A 103 13.80 21.28 -9.02
C PHE A 103 14.94 21.31 -10.04
N ASP A 104 15.73 22.38 -10.01
CA ASP A 104 16.91 22.50 -10.84
C ASP A 104 18.17 22.00 -10.12
N ILE A 105 19.03 21.35 -10.89
CA ILE A 105 20.35 20.92 -10.44
C ILE A 105 21.37 21.97 -10.90
N LYS A 106 22.07 22.57 -9.94
CA LYS A 106 23.07 23.65 -10.21
C LYS A 106 24.09 23.22 -11.27
N GLU A 107 24.58 21.99 -11.20
CA GLU A 107 25.52 21.44 -12.15
C GLU A 107 24.80 21.08 -13.47
N GLY A 108 25.15 21.77 -14.54
CA GLY A 108 24.63 21.55 -15.88
C GLY A 108 23.23 22.08 -16.15
N GLY A 109 22.60 22.80 -15.22
CA GLY A 109 21.28 23.42 -15.41
C GLY A 109 20.14 22.43 -15.73
N ARG A 110 20.27 21.18 -15.29
CA ARG A 110 19.27 20.13 -15.56
C ARG A 110 18.09 20.24 -14.61
N GLN A 111 16.92 19.84 -15.10
CA GLN A 111 15.75 19.64 -14.26
C GLN A 111 15.72 18.21 -13.71
N ALA A 112 15.24 18.05 -12.50
CA ALA A 112 14.97 16.77 -11.87
C ALA A 112 13.57 16.77 -11.24
N GLU A 113 12.99 15.59 -11.13
CA GLU A 113 11.68 15.37 -10.55
C GLU A 113 11.78 14.31 -9.46
N ILE A 114 11.22 14.61 -8.28
CA ILE A 114 11.05 13.59 -7.24
C ILE A 114 10.03 12.56 -7.74
N VAL A 115 10.36 11.28 -7.57
CA VAL A 115 9.51 10.22 -8.07
C VAL A 115 8.14 10.18 -7.38
N HIS A 116 7.09 9.83 -8.13
CA HIS A 116 5.76 9.49 -7.60
C HIS A 116 5.66 7.99 -7.29
N SER A 117 6.32 7.17 -8.11
CA SER A 117 6.41 5.72 -8.02
C SER A 117 7.67 5.25 -8.75
N LEU A 118 8.10 4.03 -8.47
CA LEU A 118 9.27 3.43 -9.11
C LEU A 118 8.89 2.29 -10.08
N ALA A 119 7.63 2.16 -10.50
CA ALA A 119 7.19 1.06 -11.35
C ALA A 119 8.05 0.93 -12.63
N LYS A 120 8.25 2.03 -13.34
CA LYS A 120 9.08 2.05 -14.57
C LYS A 120 10.56 1.82 -14.28
N TRP A 121 11.06 2.48 -13.22
CA TRP A 121 12.47 2.35 -12.83
C TRP A 121 12.81 0.91 -12.40
N LYS A 122 11.94 0.23 -11.64
CA LYS A 122 12.18 -1.14 -11.20
C LYS A 122 12.34 -2.11 -12.38
N ARG A 123 11.47 -2.00 -13.40
CA ARG A 123 11.57 -2.81 -14.63
C ARG A 123 12.88 -2.56 -15.39
N TYR A 124 13.30 -1.29 -15.46
CA TYR A 124 14.61 -0.94 -16.01
C TYR A 124 15.75 -1.55 -15.17
N ALA A 125 15.67 -1.43 -13.85
CA ALA A 125 16.67 -1.92 -12.92
C ALA A 125 16.81 -3.46 -12.95
N LEU A 126 15.70 -4.21 -13.05
CA LEU A 126 15.75 -5.67 -13.23
C LEU A 126 16.65 -6.07 -14.39
N LYS A 127 16.49 -5.42 -15.55
CA LYS A 127 17.32 -5.67 -16.73
C LYS A 127 18.78 -5.23 -16.51
N GLN A 128 19.01 -4.05 -15.92
CA GLN A 128 20.36 -3.52 -15.72
C GLN A 128 21.18 -4.36 -14.74
N TYR A 129 20.55 -4.94 -13.74
CA TYR A 129 21.20 -5.75 -12.72
C TYR A 129 21.24 -7.25 -13.06
N GLY A 130 20.65 -7.66 -14.19
CA GLY A 130 20.69 -9.03 -14.68
C GLY A 130 19.86 -10.02 -13.88
N PHE A 131 18.67 -9.61 -13.40
CA PHE A 131 17.74 -10.51 -12.72
C PHE A 131 17.12 -11.50 -13.71
N GLU A 132 17.06 -12.76 -13.29
CA GLU A 132 16.53 -13.88 -14.08
C GLU A 132 15.06 -14.22 -13.67
N PRO A 133 14.32 -14.99 -14.49
CA PRO A 133 12.99 -15.46 -14.12
C PRO A 133 12.96 -16.15 -12.74
N GLY A 134 11.98 -15.80 -11.93
CA GLY A 134 11.85 -16.25 -10.55
C GLY A 134 12.57 -15.39 -9.50
N GLU A 135 13.43 -14.47 -9.92
CA GLU A 135 14.10 -13.50 -9.07
C GLU A 135 13.40 -12.14 -9.13
N GLY A 136 13.64 -11.31 -8.12
CA GLY A 136 13.12 -9.97 -8.10
C GLY A 136 13.93 -9.01 -7.24
N LEU A 137 13.57 -7.74 -7.32
CA LEU A 137 14.13 -6.70 -6.47
C LEU A 137 13.05 -6.06 -5.58
N TYR A 138 13.47 -5.51 -4.46
CA TYR A 138 12.69 -4.55 -3.71
C TYR A 138 13.55 -3.36 -3.29
N THR A 139 12.89 -2.27 -3.00
CA THR A 139 13.53 -1.04 -2.52
C THR A 139 12.67 -0.34 -1.49
N ASP A 140 13.31 0.40 -0.59
CA ASP A 140 12.65 1.38 0.27
C ASP A 140 12.47 2.64 -0.59
N MET A 141 11.24 2.86 -1.09
CA MET A 141 10.92 4.01 -1.91
C MET A 141 10.47 5.17 -1.03
N ASN A 142 11.01 6.36 -1.32
CA ASN A 142 10.48 7.61 -0.81
C ASN A 142 9.96 8.44 -1.99
N ALA A 143 8.75 8.96 -1.87
CA ALA A 143 8.10 9.75 -2.90
C ALA A 143 7.40 10.97 -2.31
N ILE A 144 7.13 11.96 -3.15
CA ILE A 144 6.31 13.11 -2.80
C ILE A 144 5.16 13.22 -3.81
N ARG A 145 3.94 13.05 -3.32
CA ARG A 145 2.69 13.18 -4.07
C ARG A 145 2.04 14.52 -3.72
N ARG A 146 2.48 15.58 -4.37
CA ARG A 146 2.12 16.97 -4.02
C ARG A 146 0.63 17.27 -4.16
N ASP A 147 -0.07 16.53 -5.00
CA ASP A 147 -1.50 16.72 -5.30
C ASP A 147 -2.40 15.72 -4.56
N GLU A 148 -1.86 15.00 -3.53
CA GLU A 148 -2.60 14.02 -2.76
C GLU A 148 -3.64 14.66 -1.84
N ASP A 149 -4.85 14.12 -1.84
CA ASP A 149 -5.88 14.43 -0.85
C ASP A 149 -5.58 13.69 0.45
N THR A 150 -5.12 14.43 1.45
CA THR A 150 -4.65 13.86 2.71
C THR A 150 -5.78 13.48 3.66
N ASP A 151 -5.69 12.28 4.24
CA ASP A 151 -6.58 11.74 5.26
C ASP A 151 -5.80 10.86 6.26
N ASN A 152 -6.48 9.96 6.98
CA ASN A 152 -5.82 9.07 7.95
C ASN A 152 -4.84 8.08 7.32
N ILE A 153 -4.97 7.77 6.04
CA ILE A 153 -4.16 6.76 5.32
C ILE A 153 -3.44 7.30 4.09
N HIS A 154 -3.72 8.52 3.65
CA HIS A 154 -3.07 9.16 2.51
C HIS A 154 -2.20 10.34 2.96
N SER A 155 -0.98 10.41 2.45
CA SER A 155 0.03 11.42 2.80
C SER A 155 0.74 11.96 1.57
N ILE A 156 1.14 13.24 1.62
CA ILE A 156 2.00 13.86 0.61
C ILE A 156 3.36 13.14 0.54
N TYR A 157 3.95 12.82 1.70
CA TYR A 157 5.16 12.00 1.75
C TYR A 157 4.77 10.52 1.78
N VAL A 158 5.40 9.74 0.92
CA VAL A 158 5.18 8.30 0.79
C VAL A 158 6.49 7.57 1.09
N ASP A 159 6.43 6.64 2.03
CA ASP A 159 7.48 5.68 2.37
C ASP A 159 6.89 4.28 2.21
N GLN A 160 7.34 3.52 1.21
CA GLN A 160 6.78 2.19 0.92
C GLN A 160 7.84 1.20 0.49
N TRP A 161 7.59 -0.09 0.72
CA TRP A 161 8.32 -1.16 0.04
C TRP A 161 7.76 -1.30 -1.36
N ASP A 162 8.61 -1.12 -2.32
CA ASP A 162 8.26 -1.24 -3.72
C ASP A 162 9.07 -2.37 -4.36
N TRP A 163 8.42 -3.36 -4.94
CA TRP A 163 9.07 -4.55 -5.47
C TRP A 163 8.65 -4.87 -6.90
N GLU A 164 9.48 -5.64 -7.60
CA GLU A 164 9.23 -6.14 -8.95
C GLU A 164 9.90 -7.49 -9.10
N LYS A 165 9.24 -8.46 -9.74
CA LYS A 165 9.76 -9.81 -9.96
C LYS A 165 9.72 -10.17 -11.43
N VAL A 166 10.77 -10.86 -11.92
CA VAL A 166 10.81 -11.37 -13.30
C VAL A 166 9.99 -12.65 -13.36
N ILE A 167 9.02 -12.68 -14.28
CA ILE A 167 8.27 -13.89 -14.65
C ILE A 167 8.42 -14.16 -16.14
N THR A 168 8.27 -15.40 -16.57
CA THR A 168 8.21 -15.75 -17.97
C THR A 168 6.86 -15.35 -18.59
N LYS A 169 6.78 -15.43 -19.92
CA LYS A 169 5.51 -15.16 -20.62
C LYS A 169 4.44 -16.20 -20.27
N GLU A 170 4.84 -17.43 -20.06
CA GLU A 170 3.98 -18.57 -19.70
C GLU A 170 3.43 -18.45 -18.29
N GLU A 171 4.17 -17.83 -17.37
CA GLU A 171 3.78 -17.57 -16.00
C GLU A 171 2.83 -16.37 -15.86
N ARG A 172 2.54 -15.65 -16.95
CA ARG A 172 1.62 -14.50 -16.91
C ARG A 172 0.16 -14.97 -16.92
N THR A 173 -0.29 -15.51 -15.81
CA THR A 173 -1.62 -16.12 -15.60
C THR A 173 -2.26 -15.66 -14.29
N CYS A 174 -3.57 -15.86 -14.15
CA CYS A 174 -4.28 -15.58 -12.90
C CYS A 174 -3.75 -16.45 -11.76
N GLU A 175 -3.39 -17.71 -12.03
CA GLU A 175 -2.83 -18.62 -11.04
C GLU A 175 -1.54 -18.07 -10.44
N THR A 176 -0.62 -17.57 -11.26
CA THR A 176 0.63 -16.93 -10.81
C THR A 176 0.36 -15.66 -9.99
N LEU A 177 -0.63 -14.87 -10.40
CA LEU A 177 -1.08 -13.69 -9.64
C LEU A 177 -1.56 -14.08 -8.26
N GLU A 178 -2.50 -15.03 -8.18
CA GLU A 178 -3.06 -15.51 -6.92
C GLU A 178 -2.00 -16.14 -6.00
N GLU A 179 -1.10 -16.96 -6.54
CA GLU A 179 0.02 -17.53 -5.78
C GLU A 179 0.92 -16.44 -5.20
N THR A 180 1.21 -15.40 -5.99
CA THR A 180 1.99 -14.23 -5.54
C THR A 180 1.26 -13.48 -4.44
N VAL A 181 -0.05 -13.27 -4.57
CA VAL A 181 -0.88 -12.61 -3.55
C VAL A 181 -0.90 -13.44 -2.26
N ARG A 182 -1.05 -14.77 -2.34
CA ARG A 182 -0.98 -15.64 -1.16
C ARG A 182 0.38 -15.56 -0.48
N ALA A 183 1.48 -15.46 -1.25
CA ALA A 183 2.82 -15.29 -0.69
C ALA A 183 2.99 -13.95 0.03
N VAL A 184 2.48 -12.84 -0.54
CA VAL A 184 2.45 -11.52 0.12
C VAL A 184 1.59 -11.56 1.38
N TYR A 185 0.38 -12.12 1.28
CA TYR A 185 -0.53 -12.24 2.41
C TYR A 185 0.06 -13.07 3.56
N LYS A 186 0.79 -14.14 3.23
CA LYS A 186 1.53 -14.94 4.20
C LYS A 186 2.59 -14.10 4.94
N ALA A 187 3.32 -13.24 4.22
CA ALA A 187 4.28 -12.34 4.86
C ALA A 187 3.59 -11.35 5.82
N LEU A 188 2.41 -10.80 5.43
CA LEU A 188 1.59 -9.95 6.28
C LEU A 188 1.13 -10.70 7.54
N LYS A 189 0.61 -11.92 7.37
CA LYS A 189 0.10 -12.75 8.46
C LYS A 189 1.20 -13.08 9.50
N ILE A 190 2.37 -13.52 9.02
CA ILE A 190 3.52 -13.81 9.88
C ILE A 190 3.99 -12.53 10.60
N THR A 191 3.93 -11.38 9.94
CA THR A 191 4.29 -10.08 10.55
C THR A 191 3.28 -9.69 11.61
N GLU A 192 1.98 -9.86 11.38
CA GLU A 192 0.95 -9.63 12.39
C GLU A 192 1.18 -10.50 13.64
N ASP A 193 1.43 -11.79 13.44
CA ASP A 193 1.70 -12.73 14.53
C ASP A 193 2.93 -12.32 15.35
N TYR A 194 3.99 -11.89 14.68
CA TYR A 194 5.20 -11.39 15.33
C TYR A 194 4.94 -10.12 16.12
N MET A 195 4.23 -9.15 15.54
CA MET A 195 3.90 -7.90 16.24
C MET A 195 2.96 -8.13 17.42
N ALA A 196 2.01 -9.06 17.32
CA ALA A 196 1.14 -9.46 18.42
C ALA A 196 1.86 -10.23 19.53
N TYR A 197 3.03 -10.80 19.24
CA TYR A 197 3.92 -11.39 20.25
C TYR A 197 4.77 -10.32 20.94
N GLU A 198 5.29 -9.33 20.21
CA GLU A 198 6.11 -8.25 20.76
C GLU A 198 5.30 -7.23 21.60
N TYR A 199 3.99 -7.07 21.29
CA TYR A 199 3.14 -6.04 21.88
C TYR A 199 1.78 -6.62 22.28
N ASP A 200 1.55 -6.78 23.56
CA ASP A 200 0.36 -7.44 24.15
C ASP A 200 -0.98 -6.77 23.78
N TYR A 201 -0.96 -5.49 23.42
CA TYR A 201 -2.16 -4.74 23.02
C TYR A 201 -2.51 -4.88 21.53
N ILE A 202 -1.65 -5.50 20.72
CA ILE A 202 -1.93 -5.74 19.31
C ILE A 202 -2.79 -7.01 19.16
N GLY A 203 -3.99 -6.83 18.62
CA GLY A 203 -4.86 -7.96 18.25
C GLY A 203 -4.50 -8.52 16.87
N ARG A 204 -4.82 -9.80 16.66
CA ARG A 204 -4.79 -10.42 15.34
C ARG A 204 -6.12 -10.15 14.64
N VAL A 205 -6.08 -9.57 13.46
CA VAL A 205 -7.26 -9.21 12.65
C VAL A 205 -7.29 -9.91 11.30
N LEU A 206 -6.14 -10.35 10.81
CA LEU A 206 -6.03 -11.03 9.53
C LEU A 206 -6.60 -12.46 9.62
N PRO A 207 -7.57 -12.86 8.79
CA PRO A 207 -8.03 -14.24 8.71
C PRO A 207 -6.92 -15.18 8.23
N GLU A 208 -7.13 -16.50 8.39
CA GLU A 208 -6.14 -17.51 7.98
C GLU A 208 -5.91 -17.51 6.47
N HIS A 209 -6.96 -17.24 5.70
CA HIS A 209 -6.92 -17.22 4.24
C HIS A 209 -7.48 -15.91 3.70
N ILE A 210 -6.94 -15.49 2.56
CA ILE A 210 -7.47 -14.38 1.78
C ILE A 210 -8.41 -14.92 0.71
N GLU A 211 -9.57 -14.28 0.54
CA GLU A 211 -10.52 -14.59 -0.52
C GLU A 211 -10.20 -13.84 -1.80
N PHE A 212 -10.58 -14.42 -2.96
CA PHE A 212 -10.38 -13.83 -4.27
C PHE A 212 -11.73 -13.57 -4.92
N ILE A 213 -11.89 -12.39 -5.52
CA ILE A 213 -13.11 -12.03 -6.23
C ILE A 213 -12.75 -11.03 -7.33
N THR A 214 -13.32 -11.20 -8.53
CA THR A 214 -13.15 -10.21 -9.59
C THR A 214 -14.01 -8.97 -9.34
N SER A 215 -13.56 -7.82 -9.83
CA SER A 215 -14.33 -6.58 -9.77
C SER A 215 -15.72 -6.69 -10.40
N GLN A 216 -15.87 -7.56 -11.43
CA GLN A 216 -17.16 -7.82 -12.07
C GLN A 216 -18.08 -8.69 -11.19
N GLU A 217 -17.57 -9.75 -10.57
CA GLU A 217 -18.37 -10.56 -9.63
C GLU A 217 -18.82 -9.72 -8.45
N LEU A 218 -17.98 -8.79 -8.00
CA LEU A 218 -18.31 -7.87 -6.92
C LEU A 218 -19.43 -6.90 -7.34
N GLU A 219 -19.42 -6.39 -8.58
CA GLU A 219 -20.52 -5.60 -9.12
C GLU A 219 -21.81 -6.43 -9.26
N ASP A 220 -21.71 -7.65 -9.79
CA ASP A 220 -22.86 -8.54 -9.97
C ASP A 220 -23.52 -8.91 -8.60
N ARG A 221 -22.70 -9.03 -7.53
CA ARG A 221 -23.20 -9.31 -6.17
C ARG A 221 -23.86 -8.11 -5.51
N TYR A 222 -23.36 -6.90 -5.77
CA TYR A 222 -23.83 -5.67 -5.16
C TYR A 222 -24.07 -4.56 -6.22
N PRO A 223 -25.05 -4.73 -7.12
CA PRO A 223 -25.22 -3.87 -8.29
C PRO A 223 -25.55 -2.41 -7.92
N ASP A 224 -26.27 -2.20 -6.82
CA ASP A 224 -26.73 -0.88 -6.38
C ASP A 224 -25.73 -0.10 -5.51
N LEU A 225 -24.59 -0.75 -5.16
CA LEU A 225 -23.58 -0.13 -4.31
C LEU A 225 -22.47 0.52 -5.16
N THR A 226 -21.86 1.56 -4.61
CA THR A 226 -20.63 2.15 -5.16
C THR A 226 -19.45 1.18 -4.99
N PRO A 227 -18.37 1.30 -5.78
CA PRO A 227 -17.18 0.45 -5.63
C PRO A 227 -16.66 0.37 -4.19
N LYS A 228 -16.51 1.48 -3.50
CA LYS A 228 -16.05 1.51 -2.09
C LYS A 228 -17.04 0.86 -1.11
N GLN A 229 -18.34 0.95 -1.37
CA GLN A 229 -19.33 0.23 -0.58
C GLN A 229 -19.28 -1.28 -0.83
N ARG A 230 -19.06 -1.69 -2.09
CA ARG A 230 -18.86 -3.11 -2.45
C ARG A 230 -17.64 -3.69 -1.74
N GLU A 231 -16.51 -2.96 -1.76
CA GLU A 231 -15.29 -3.32 -1.03
C GLU A 231 -15.58 -3.52 0.46
N TYR A 232 -16.25 -2.57 1.09
CA TYR A 232 -16.61 -2.64 2.50
C TYR A 232 -17.46 -3.87 2.84
N GLU A 233 -18.52 -4.15 2.06
CA GLU A 233 -19.40 -5.29 2.33
C GLU A 233 -18.67 -6.63 2.16
N ILE A 234 -17.83 -6.78 1.15
CA ILE A 234 -17.13 -8.04 0.92
C ILE A 234 -16.03 -8.29 1.96
N VAL A 235 -15.25 -7.26 2.34
CA VAL A 235 -14.21 -7.45 3.35
C VAL A 235 -14.79 -7.62 4.76
N LYS A 236 -15.94 -7.03 5.04
CA LYS A 236 -16.67 -7.28 6.29
C LYS A 236 -17.12 -8.74 6.42
N LEU A 237 -17.44 -9.38 5.30
CA LEU A 237 -17.84 -10.81 5.28
C LEU A 237 -16.65 -11.74 5.45
N HIS A 238 -15.53 -11.48 4.76
CA HIS A 238 -14.39 -12.40 4.65
C HIS A 238 -13.17 -12.00 5.50
N GLY A 239 -13.10 -10.76 5.97
CA GLY A 239 -11.96 -10.22 6.73
C GLY A 239 -10.79 -9.76 5.88
N ALA A 240 -10.43 -10.49 4.83
CA ALA A 240 -9.42 -10.11 3.84
C ALA A 240 -9.81 -10.63 2.46
N VAL A 241 -9.69 -9.78 1.45
CA VAL A 241 -10.08 -10.08 0.07
C VAL A 241 -9.04 -9.49 -0.89
N PHE A 242 -8.73 -10.23 -1.95
CA PHE A 242 -8.04 -9.69 -3.12
C PHE A 242 -9.08 -9.45 -4.22
N ILE A 243 -9.26 -8.18 -4.60
CA ILE A 243 -10.17 -7.81 -5.68
C ILE A 243 -9.37 -7.73 -6.97
N GLU A 244 -9.73 -8.56 -7.93
CA GLU A 244 -9.01 -8.74 -9.19
C GLU A 244 -9.63 -7.94 -10.34
N GLN A 245 -8.84 -7.75 -11.41
CA GLN A 245 -9.26 -7.19 -12.69
C GLN A 245 -9.82 -5.77 -12.58
N ILE A 246 -9.08 -4.91 -11.90
CA ILE A 246 -9.42 -3.51 -11.70
C ILE A 246 -8.91 -2.69 -12.91
N GLY A 247 -9.66 -1.66 -13.32
CA GLY A 247 -9.28 -0.69 -14.35
C GLY A 247 -10.10 -0.79 -15.64
N GLY A 248 -10.51 -2.00 -16.02
CA GLY A 248 -11.42 -2.21 -17.17
C GLY A 248 -12.88 -1.80 -16.89
N ASN A 249 -13.62 -1.46 -17.93
CA ASN A 249 -15.04 -1.19 -17.76
C ASN A 249 -15.80 -2.48 -17.40
N LEU A 250 -16.61 -2.39 -16.35
CA LEU A 250 -17.54 -3.42 -15.93
C LEU A 250 -18.81 -3.42 -16.82
N LYS A 251 -19.76 -4.33 -16.56
CA LYS A 251 -21.05 -4.39 -17.28
C LYS A 251 -21.86 -3.10 -17.18
N SER A 252 -21.71 -2.35 -16.10
CA SER A 252 -22.30 -1.02 -15.93
C SER A 252 -21.70 0.07 -16.86
N GLY A 253 -20.61 -0.24 -17.55
CA GLY A 253 -19.89 0.71 -18.39
C GLY A 253 -18.89 1.61 -17.63
N LYS A 254 -18.69 1.37 -16.33
CA LYS A 254 -17.74 2.11 -15.49
C LYS A 254 -16.68 1.16 -14.93
N PRO A 255 -15.44 1.61 -14.71
CA PRO A 255 -14.44 0.81 -14.02
C PRO A 255 -14.76 0.71 -12.51
N HIS A 256 -14.20 -0.30 -11.85
CA HIS A 256 -14.25 -0.39 -10.39
C HIS A 256 -13.42 0.74 -9.74
N ASP A 257 -12.19 0.92 -10.23
CA ASP A 257 -11.27 2.00 -9.84
C ASP A 257 -10.33 2.33 -10.98
N GLY A 258 -9.57 3.45 -10.86
CA GLY A 258 -8.55 3.85 -11.82
C GLY A 258 -7.29 3.00 -11.74
N ARG A 259 -6.64 2.78 -12.92
CA ARG A 259 -5.33 2.12 -13.01
C ARG A 259 -4.50 2.78 -14.09
N ALA A 260 -3.18 2.69 -13.95
CA ALA A 260 -2.24 3.24 -14.92
C ALA A 260 -2.47 2.64 -16.31
N PRO A 261 -2.60 3.49 -17.37
CA PRO A 261 -2.97 3.02 -18.71
C PRO A 261 -1.78 2.41 -19.48
N ASP A 262 -0.55 2.65 -19.07
CA ASP A 262 0.66 2.39 -19.84
C ASP A 262 1.50 1.21 -19.34
N TYR A 263 1.36 0.79 -18.08
CA TYR A 263 2.15 -0.32 -17.54
C TYR A 263 1.36 -1.34 -16.72
N ASP A 264 0.09 -1.07 -16.39
CA ASP A 264 -0.75 -1.97 -15.60
C ASP A 264 -1.52 -2.94 -16.50
N ASP A 265 -1.59 -4.20 -16.12
CA ASP A 265 -2.42 -5.20 -16.82
C ASP A 265 -3.77 -5.32 -16.11
N TRP A 266 -4.79 -4.70 -16.66
CA TRP A 266 -6.12 -4.68 -16.06
C TRP A 266 -6.83 -6.04 -15.98
N LYS A 267 -6.22 -7.10 -16.52
CA LYS A 267 -6.72 -8.48 -16.40
C LYS A 267 -5.94 -9.29 -15.35
N LEU A 268 -4.74 -8.84 -14.99
CA LEU A 268 -3.83 -9.51 -14.07
C LEU A 268 -3.33 -8.54 -12.99
N ASN A 269 -4.25 -7.83 -12.37
CA ASN A 269 -3.97 -6.91 -11.28
C ASN A 269 -5.02 -7.04 -10.16
N GLY A 270 -4.81 -6.36 -9.06
CA GLY A 270 -5.79 -6.26 -7.99
C GLY A 270 -5.21 -5.64 -6.73
N ASP A 271 -6.08 -5.51 -5.73
CA ASP A 271 -5.78 -4.92 -4.43
C ASP A 271 -6.12 -5.89 -3.30
N ILE A 272 -5.20 -6.02 -2.33
CA ILE A 272 -5.48 -6.65 -1.04
C ILE A 272 -6.22 -5.64 -0.16
N ILE A 273 -7.44 -5.97 0.23
CA ILE A 273 -8.26 -5.15 1.13
C ILE A 273 -8.53 -5.96 2.39
N VAL A 274 -8.35 -5.33 3.55
CA VAL A 274 -8.53 -5.97 4.86
C VAL A 274 -9.59 -5.24 5.64
N TYR A 275 -10.51 -5.98 6.26
CA TYR A 275 -11.48 -5.41 7.18
C TYR A 275 -10.81 -5.05 8.50
N TYR A 276 -10.90 -3.77 8.84
CA TYR A 276 -10.50 -3.28 10.13
C TYR A 276 -11.64 -2.47 10.76
N PRO A 277 -12.34 -3.01 11.77
CA PRO A 277 -13.41 -2.27 12.45
C PRO A 277 -12.80 -1.16 13.31
N VAL A 278 -13.04 0.08 12.95
CA VAL A 278 -12.71 1.28 13.74
C VAL A 278 -13.83 1.58 14.71
#